data_ca83b1bac25a4b05f7edaaf33d958120
#
_entry.id   ca83b1bac25a4b05f7edaaf33d958120
#
_cell.length_a   1.000
_cell.length_b   1.000
_cell.length_c   1.000
_cell.angle_alpha   90.00
_cell.angle_beta   90.00
_cell.angle_gamma   90.00
#
_symmetry.space_group_name_H-M   'P 1'
#
loop_
_entity.id
_entity.type
_entity.pdbx_description
1 polymer ?
#
loop_
_entity_poly.entity_id
_entity_poly.type
_entity_poly.pdbx_seq_one_letter_code
_entity_poly.pdbx_strand_id
1 'polypeptide(L)'
;MKNFALSYTIKYFFYAVLTALAVFLIGLAFSLAIMRDTKASEVMAESSSVCYVIDAGHGGEDAGAVAEDGTLEKDLNLSLAKALYALLTLNGNKAVMTRETDTLLYDYYDDLEDYSGVKKLYDLKNRLKIAENAPSSVYVGIHMNKFSVPKYSGLQVYYSTECDESRFLAERIRETVKSSVQPTNERTTKPADNSIYILSNISVPAVLIECGFLSNEAELTNLKSEEYRASLALCVFSALLD
;
A
#
# COMPACT_ATOMS: atom_id res chain seq x y z
N MET A 1 16.58 -61.38 51.90
CA MET A 1 15.39 -60.61 51.39
C MET A 1 15.69 -59.15 51.07
N LYS A 2 16.56 -58.45 51.79
CA LYS A 2 16.87 -57.03 51.53
C LYS A 2 17.51 -56.72 50.18
N ASN A 3 18.32 -57.56 49.62
CA ASN A 3 19.03 -57.33 48.34
C ASN A 3 18.13 -57.49 47.10
N PHE A 4 17.01 -58.22 47.21
CA PHE A 4 16.08 -58.43 46.08
C PHE A 4 15.19 -57.19 45.87
N ALA A 5 14.71 -56.57 46.95
CA ALA A 5 13.88 -55.31 46.87
C ALA A 5 14.66 -54.12 46.31
N LEU A 6 15.94 -53.96 46.66
CA LEU A 6 16.83 -52.90 46.18
C LEU A 6 17.05 -53.00 44.65
N SER A 7 17.16 -54.19 44.11
CA SER A 7 17.33 -54.45 42.68
C SER A 7 16.09 -54.01 41.85
N TYR A 8 14.88 -54.24 42.36
CA TYR A 8 13.65 -53.81 41.70
C TYR A 8 13.50 -52.28 41.72
N THR A 9 13.79 -51.67 42.84
CA THR A 9 13.70 -50.17 42.97
C THR A 9 14.63 -49.49 42.00
N ILE A 10 15.85 -49.97 41.83
CA ILE A 10 16.82 -49.42 40.85
C ILE A 10 16.34 -49.58 39.41
N LYS A 11 15.76 -50.76 39.07
CA LYS A 11 15.22 -50.98 37.71
C LYS A 11 14.05 -50.04 37.39
N TYR A 12 13.10 -49.90 38.31
CA TYR A 12 11.96 -48.97 38.10
C TYR A 12 12.41 -47.51 38.02
N PHE A 13 13.38 -47.11 38.82
CA PHE A 13 13.97 -45.76 38.72
C PHE A 13 14.60 -45.55 37.35
N PHE A 14 15.36 -46.54 36.85
CA PHE A 14 15.99 -46.46 35.53
C PHE A 14 14.96 -46.38 34.38
N TYR A 15 13.90 -47.18 34.46
CA TYR A 15 12.80 -47.07 33.48
C TYR A 15 12.07 -45.73 33.56
N ALA A 16 11.85 -45.18 34.74
CA ALA A 16 11.22 -43.86 34.88
C ALA A 16 12.09 -42.75 34.28
N VAL A 17 13.40 -42.82 34.47
CA VAL A 17 14.35 -41.86 33.85
C VAL A 17 14.36 -41.99 32.32
N LEU A 18 14.37 -43.22 31.78
CA LEU A 18 14.34 -43.46 30.34
C LEU A 18 13.04 -42.98 29.71
N THR A 19 11.88 -43.20 30.35
CA THR A 19 10.62 -42.73 29.84
C THR A 19 10.53 -41.20 29.88
N ALA A 20 11.01 -40.56 30.94
CA ALA A 20 11.09 -39.11 31.02
C ALA A 20 11.98 -38.50 29.93
N LEU A 21 13.12 -39.10 29.67
CA LEU A 21 14.04 -38.70 28.60
C LEU A 21 13.40 -38.86 27.21
N ALA A 22 12.72 -39.98 26.97
CA ALA A 22 12.02 -40.22 25.70
C ALA A 22 10.90 -39.18 25.45
N VAL A 23 10.09 -38.88 26.47
CA VAL A 23 9.05 -37.84 26.38
C VAL A 23 9.67 -36.47 26.10
N PHE A 24 10.77 -36.12 26.77
CA PHE A 24 11.49 -34.87 26.53
C PHE A 24 12.03 -34.78 25.10
N LEU A 25 12.64 -35.84 24.57
CA LEU A 25 13.17 -35.84 23.20
C LEU A 25 12.05 -35.74 22.14
N ILE A 26 10.91 -36.40 22.38
CA ILE A 26 9.73 -36.29 21.51
C ILE A 26 9.21 -34.86 21.53
N GLY A 27 9.07 -34.24 22.70
CA GLY A 27 8.65 -32.84 22.84
C GLY A 27 9.60 -31.87 22.14
N LEU A 28 10.90 -32.06 22.27
CA LEU A 28 11.92 -31.27 21.60
C LEU A 28 11.84 -31.41 20.07
N ALA A 29 11.72 -32.65 19.56
CA ALA A 29 11.56 -32.88 18.11
C ALA A 29 10.30 -32.27 17.56
N PHE A 30 9.18 -32.31 18.29
CA PHE A 30 7.92 -31.66 17.90
C PHE A 30 8.04 -30.14 17.89
N SER A 31 8.68 -29.54 18.90
CA SER A 31 8.96 -28.10 18.94
C SER A 31 9.84 -27.65 17.77
N LEU A 32 10.89 -28.41 17.45
CA LEU A 32 11.76 -28.11 16.31
C LEU A 32 11.03 -28.24 14.96
N ALA A 33 10.12 -29.21 14.83
CA ALA A 33 9.30 -29.38 13.63
C ALA A 33 8.35 -28.18 13.44
N ILE A 34 7.66 -27.73 14.50
CA ILE A 34 6.80 -26.54 14.46
C ILE A 34 7.63 -25.30 14.09
N MET A 35 8.77 -25.08 14.71
CA MET A 35 9.64 -23.92 14.39
C MET A 35 10.15 -23.95 12.94
N ARG A 36 10.35 -25.13 12.37
CA ARG A 36 10.74 -25.26 10.97
C ARG A 36 9.60 -24.96 10.00
N ASP A 37 8.38 -25.41 10.33
CA ASP A 37 7.17 -25.14 9.54
C ASP A 37 6.79 -23.66 9.57
N THR A 38 6.87 -23.00 10.72
CA THR A 38 6.62 -21.56 10.84
C THR A 38 7.63 -20.75 10.04
N LYS A 39 8.93 -21.06 10.12
CA LYS A 39 9.95 -20.39 9.29
C LYS A 39 9.76 -20.62 7.80
N ALA A 40 9.40 -21.83 7.37
CA ALA A 40 9.12 -22.11 5.97
C ALA A 40 7.87 -21.33 5.49
N SER A 41 6.84 -21.24 6.32
CA SER A 41 5.63 -20.45 6.03
C SER A 41 5.90 -18.95 5.97
N GLU A 42 6.73 -18.42 6.88
CA GLU A 42 7.15 -17.01 6.84
C GLU A 42 7.98 -16.68 5.59
N VAL A 43 8.93 -17.52 5.21
CA VAL A 43 9.76 -17.34 4.01
C VAL A 43 8.90 -17.41 2.73
N MET A 44 7.92 -18.33 2.68
CA MET A 44 7.00 -18.42 1.53
C MET A 44 6.03 -17.24 1.48
N ALA A 45 5.53 -16.76 2.62
CA ALA A 45 4.72 -15.55 2.71
C ALA A 45 5.52 -14.30 2.34
N GLU A 46 6.79 -14.23 2.68
CA GLU A 46 7.66 -13.10 2.33
C GLU A 46 7.99 -13.06 0.83
N SER A 47 8.10 -14.22 0.16
CA SER A 47 8.40 -14.27 -1.28
C SER A 47 7.19 -13.99 -2.18
N SER A 48 5.95 -14.02 -1.65
CA SER A 48 4.70 -13.82 -2.39
C SER A 48 3.90 -12.59 -1.94
N SER A 49 4.38 -11.81 -0.97
CA SER A 49 3.64 -10.67 -0.47
C SER A 49 3.67 -9.50 -1.46
N VAL A 50 2.48 -9.05 -1.88
CA VAL A 50 2.30 -7.82 -2.66
C VAL A 50 2.92 -6.64 -1.92
N CYS A 51 3.64 -5.78 -2.65
CA CYS A 51 4.15 -4.50 -2.16
C CYS A 51 3.31 -3.36 -2.73
N TYR A 52 2.66 -2.58 -1.87
CA TYR A 52 1.88 -1.42 -2.30
C TYR A 52 2.79 -0.19 -2.45
N VAL A 53 2.89 0.34 -3.66
CA VAL A 53 3.62 1.59 -3.93
C VAL A 53 2.61 2.74 -3.94
N ILE A 54 2.68 3.58 -2.90
CA ILE A 54 1.77 4.69 -2.72
C ILE A 54 2.46 5.96 -3.21
N ASP A 55 1.92 6.53 -4.28
CA ASP A 55 2.44 7.74 -4.87
C ASP A 55 1.60 8.95 -4.45
N ALA A 56 2.19 9.83 -3.64
CA ALA A 56 1.62 11.13 -3.36
C ALA A 56 1.96 12.07 -4.52
N GLY A 57 1.01 12.31 -5.43
CA GLY A 57 1.22 13.12 -6.62
C GLY A 57 1.78 14.51 -6.31
N HIS A 58 2.55 15.08 -7.24
CA HIS A 58 3.20 16.39 -7.11
C HIS A 58 4.22 16.47 -5.98
N GLY A 59 4.64 17.67 -5.58
CA GLY A 59 5.60 17.92 -4.50
C GLY A 59 6.58 19.05 -4.80
N GLY A 60 7.23 19.60 -3.78
CA GLY A 60 8.19 20.68 -3.91
C GLY A 60 7.64 21.88 -4.67
N GLU A 61 8.28 22.26 -5.77
CA GLU A 61 7.85 23.37 -6.64
C GLU A 61 6.60 23.05 -7.51
N ASP A 62 6.24 21.77 -7.69
CA ASP A 62 4.99 21.36 -8.35
C ASP A 62 3.85 21.30 -7.32
N ALA A 63 3.08 22.34 -7.23
CA ALA A 63 1.95 22.43 -6.31
C ALA A 63 0.77 21.50 -6.70
N GLY A 64 0.72 21.01 -7.96
CA GLY A 64 -0.48 20.44 -8.54
C GLY A 64 -1.57 21.49 -8.74
N ALA A 65 -2.82 21.11 -8.63
CA ALA A 65 -3.94 22.04 -8.64
C ALA A 65 -3.94 22.89 -7.36
N VAL A 66 -4.31 24.17 -7.51
CA VAL A 66 -4.44 25.14 -6.40
C VAL A 66 -5.90 25.55 -6.29
N ALA A 67 -6.52 25.34 -5.12
CA ALA A 67 -7.88 25.78 -4.85
C ALA A 67 -7.97 27.32 -4.76
N GLU A 68 -9.19 27.88 -4.78
CA GLU A 68 -9.39 29.33 -4.69
C GLU A 68 -8.91 29.92 -3.36
N ASP A 69 -8.95 29.14 -2.29
CA ASP A 69 -8.47 29.54 -0.95
C ASP A 69 -6.95 29.33 -0.76
N GLY A 70 -6.23 28.91 -1.80
CA GLY A 70 -4.80 28.65 -1.77
C GLY A 70 -4.41 27.24 -1.31
N THR A 71 -5.35 26.34 -1.03
CA THR A 71 -5.05 24.94 -0.68
C THR A 71 -4.36 24.25 -1.86
N LEU A 72 -3.24 23.58 -1.59
CA LEU A 72 -2.42 22.91 -2.59
C LEU A 72 -2.77 21.42 -2.67
N GLU A 73 -2.91 20.92 -3.88
CA GLU A 73 -3.14 19.50 -4.16
C GLU A 73 -2.05 18.62 -3.52
N LYS A 74 -0.78 18.98 -3.70
CA LYS A 74 0.37 18.20 -3.19
C LYS A 74 0.31 17.90 -1.70
N ASP A 75 -0.26 18.83 -0.89
CA ASP A 75 -0.34 18.69 0.56
C ASP A 75 -1.43 17.70 0.97
N LEU A 76 -2.59 17.78 0.29
CA LEU A 76 -3.69 16.83 0.49
C LEU A 76 -3.32 15.42 0.02
N ASN A 77 -2.63 15.32 -1.13
CA ASN A 77 -2.11 14.05 -1.65
C ASN A 77 -1.18 13.40 -0.62
N LEU A 78 -0.21 14.15 -0.09
CA LEU A 78 0.74 13.63 0.90
C LEU A 78 0.06 13.19 2.19
N SER A 79 -0.91 13.96 2.66
CA SER A 79 -1.67 13.65 3.88
C SER A 79 -2.46 12.34 3.74
N LEU A 80 -3.19 12.17 2.63
CA LEU A 80 -3.98 10.96 2.37
C LEU A 80 -3.08 9.75 2.11
N ALA A 81 -2.00 9.92 1.35
CA ALA A 81 -1.03 8.87 1.09
C ALA A 81 -0.38 8.34 2.38
N LYS A 82 -0.02 9.23 3.31
CA LYS A 82 0.48 8.84 4.64
C LYS A 82 -0.55 8.04 5.46
N ALA A 83 -1.82 8.43 5.42
CA ALA A 83 -2.88 7.70 6.10
C ALA A 83 -3.05 6.28 5.52
N LEU A 84 -3.04 6.14 4.19
CA LEU A 84 -3.10 4.84 3.51
C LEU A 84 -1.87 3.97 3.83
N TYR A 85 -0.68 4.56 3.80
CA TYR A 85 0.57 3.88 4.16
C TYR A 85 0.53 3.35 5.59
N ALA A 86 0.06 4.16 6.55
CA ALA A 86 -0.07 3.74 7.93
C ALA A 86 -1.05 2.57 8.10
N LEU A 87 -2.20 2.60 7.42
CA LEU A 87 -3.17 1.49 7.45
C LEU A 87 -2.58 0.19 6.90
N LEU A 88 -1.89 0.25 5.77
CA LEU A 88 -1.26 -0.92 5.16
C LEU A 88 -0.16 -1.51 6.06
N THR A 89 0.74 -0.69 6.56
CA THR A 89 1.88 -1.15 7.39
C THR A 89 1.44 -1.65 8.75
N LEU A 90 0.48 -1.00 9.41
CA LEU A 90 -0.10 -1.47 10.68
C LEU A 90 -0.84 -2.80 10.53
N ASN A 91 -1.39 -3.08 9.34
CA ASN A 91 -2.01 -4.38 9.03
C ASN A 91 -1.00 -5.43 8.53
N GLY A 92 0.30 -5.15 8.58
CA GLY A 92 1.37 -6.09 8.22
C GLY A 92 1.66 -6.21 6.73
N ASN A 93 1.09 -5.33 5.89
CA ASN A 93 1.38 -5.33 4.45
C ASN A 93 2.69 -4.60 4.15
N LYS A 94 3.40 -5.05 3.12
CA LYS A 94 4.55 -4.30 2.58
C LYS A 94 4.03 -3.08 1.82
N ALA A 95 4.51 -1.92 2.18
CA ALA A 95 4.18 -0.68 1.48
C ALA A 95 5.41 0.24 1.42
N VAL A 96 5.51 1.02 0.36
CA VAL A 96 6.50 2.09 0.19
C VAL A 96 5.80 3.33 -0.32
N MET A 97 6.28 4.49 0.09
CA MET A 97 5.83 5.77 -0.46
C MET A 97 6.86 6.29 -1.45
N THR A 98 6.42 6.89 -2.55
CA THR A 98 7.33 7.54 -3.50
C THR A 98 8.00 8.76 -2.88
N ARG A 99 7.27 9.52 -2.07
CA ARG A 99 7.78 10.62 -1.23
C ARG A 99 7.09 10.64 0.13
N GLU A 100 7.82 11.00 1.17
CA GLU A 100 7.31 11.15 2.54
C GLU A 100 7.29 12.61 3.01
N THR A 101 7.88 13.50 2.21
CA THR A 101 7.97 14.94 2.47
C THR A 101 7.51 15.75 1.27
N ASP A 102 7.47 17.08 1.40
CA ASP A 102 7.14 17.99 0.29
C ASP A 102 8.37 18.17 -0.61
N THR A 103 8.58 17.22 -1.52
CA THR A 103 9.72 17.21 -2.46
C THR A 103 9.30 16.67 -3.83
N LEU A 104 10.02 17.06 -4.88
CA LEU A 104 10.06 16.37 -6.16
C LEU A 104 11.14 15.27 -6.13
N LEU A 105 11.01 14.31 -7.02
CA LEU A 105 11.91 13.16 -7.13
C LEU A 105 12.78 13.19 -8.39
N TYR A 106 12.89 14.35 -9.05
CA TYR A 106 13.59 14.45 -10.33
C TYR A 106 15.06 14.02 -10.24
N ASP A 107 15.72 14.21 -9.11
CA ASP A 107 17.11 13.88 -8.80
C ASP A 107 17.28 12.62 -7.91
N TYR A 108 16.20 11.87 -7.67
CA TYR A 108 16.19 10.73 -6.76
C TYR A 108 17.26 9.67 -7.07
N TYR A 109 17.54 9.42 -8.36
CA TYR A 109 18.57 8.48 -8.79
C TYR A 109 19.87 9.17 -9.23
N ASP A 110 19.90 10.49 -9.22
CA ASP A 110 21.08 11.33 -9.55
C ASP A 110 21.77 10.92 -10.86
N ASP A 111 20.95 10.69 -11.90
CA ASP A 111 21.39 10.15 -13.19
C ASP A 111 21.68 11.24 -14.27
N LEU A 112 21.56 12.52 -13.90
CA LEU A 112 21.95 13.68 -14.72
C LEU A 112 22.75 14.71 -13.92
N GLU A 113 23.68 15.41 -14.57
CA GLU A 113 24.38 16.57 -13.99
C GLU A 113 23.51 17.83 -13.90
N ASP A 114 22.56 17.99 -14.85
CA ASP A 114 21.63 19.14 -14.91
C ASP A 114 20.23 18.68 -15.32
N TYR A 115 19.24 19.01 -14.49
CA TYR A 115 17.83 18.73 -14.72
C TYR A 115 17.02 19.94 -15.23
N SER A 116 17.69 21.02 -15.63
CA SER A 116 17.03 22.23 -16.13
C SER A 116 16.10 21.92 -17.31
N GLY A 117 14.83 22.32 -17.20
CA GLY A 117 13.82 22.11 -18.22
C GLY A 117 13.24 20.68 -18.31
N VAL A 118 13.75 19.72 -17.55
CA VAL A 118 13.30 18.32 -17.58
C VAL A 118 12.87 17.77 -16.22
N LYS A 119 12.90 18.57 -15.15
CA LYS A 119 12.56 18.14 -13.78
C LYS A 119 11.23 17.36 -13.70
N LYS A 120 10.16 17.89 -14.27
CA LYS A 120 8.85 17.23 -14.23
C LYS A 120 8.86 15.85 -14.91
N LEU A 121 9.56 15.72 -16.03
CA LEU A 121 9.69 14.43 -16.72
C LEU A 121 10.47 13.43 -15.89
N TYR A 122 11.59 13.87 -15.28
CA TYR A 122 12.40 12.99 -14.44
C TYR A 122 11.71 12.65 -13.11
N ASP A 123 10.91 13.55 -12.54
CA ASP A 123 10.05 13.25 -11.40
C ASP A 123 9.10 12.08 -11.73
N LEU A 124 8.40 12.15 -12.86
CA LEU A 124 7.49 11.08 -13.29
C LEU A 124 8.23 9.76 -13.60
N LYS A 125 9.40 9.83 -14.28
CA LYS A 125 10.23 8.65 -14.55
C LYS A 125 10.71 7.98 -13.27
N ASN A 126 11.11 8.76 -12.27
CA ASN A 126 11.62 8.22 -11.02
C ASN A 126 10.51 7.60 -10.17
N ARG A 127 9.28 8.19 -10.17
CA ARG A 127 8.09 7.55 -9.56
C ARG A 127 7.77 6.20 -10.22
N LEU A 128 7.77 6.15 -11.55
CA LEU A 128 7.59 4.91 -12.30
C LEU A 128 8.65 3.86 -11.94
N LYS A 129 9.93 4.25 -11.95
CA LYS A 129 11.05 3.37 -11.60
C LYS A 129 10.99 2.85 -10.16
N ILE A 130 10.55 3.67 -9.19
CA ILE A 130 10.30 3.22 -7.81
C ILE A 130 9.22 2.12 -7.81
N ALA A 131 8.13 2.31 -8.55
CA ALA A 131 7.04 1.32 -8.60
C ALA A 131 7.49 0.01 -9.25
N GLU A 132 8.23 0.06 -10.35
CA GLU A 132 8.70 -1.13 -11.08
C GLU A 132 9.81 -1.89 -10.35
N ASN A 133 10.61 -1.21 -9.54
CA ASN A 133 11.66 -1.84 -8.74
C ASN A 133 11.13 -2.54 -7.47
N ALA A 134 9.89 -2.27 -7.06
CA ALA A 134 9.28 -2.94 -5.92
C ALA A 134 8.80 -4.34 -6.33
N PRO A 135 9.16 -5.41 -5.61
CA PRO A 135 8.77 -6.77 -5.98
C PRO A 135 7.25 -6.96 -5.87
N SER A 136 6.64 -7.58 -6.90
CA SER A 136 5.19 -7.86 -6.94
C SER A 136 4.34 -6.63 -6.59
N SER A 137 4.67 -5.46 -7.14
CA SER A 137 4.06 -4.19 -6.71
C SER A 137 2.66 -3.98 -7.27
N VAL A 138 1.87 -3.21 -6.52
CA VAL A 138 0.64 -2.55 -6.95
C VAL A 138 0.82 -1.05 -6.75
N TYR A 139 0.66 -0.28 -7.80
CA TYR A 139 0.82 1.18 -7.75
C TYR A 139 -0.51 1.88 -7.48
N VAL A 140 -0.51 2.81 -6.54
CA VAL A 140 -1.67 3.63 -6.14
C VAL A 140 -1.27 5.10 -6.12
N GLY A 141 -1.60 5.83 -7.19
CA GLY A 141 -1.42 7.28 -7.26
C GLY A 141 -2.57 8.02 -6.58
N ILE A 142 -2.23 8.96 -5.70
CA ILE A 142 -3.17 9.79 -4.95
C ILE A 142 -3.09 11.22 -5.49
N HIS A 143 -4.22 11.73 -5.98
CA HIS A 143 -4.38 13.04 -6.60
C HIS A 143 -5.68 13.70 -6.18
N MET A 144 -5.79 15.01 -6.46
CA MET A 144 -7.02 15.81 -6.36
C MET A 144 -7.31 16.45 -7.70
N ASN A 145 -8.55 16.38 -8.13
CA ASN A 145 -8.99 16.95 -9.40
C ASN A 145 -9.26 18.46 -9.27
N LYS A 146 -9.20 19.16 -10.38
CA LYS A 146 -9.70 20.53 -10.53
C LYS A 146 -10.28 20.72 -11.93
N PHE A 147 -11.44 21.35 -12.02
CA PHE A 147 -12.04 21.67 -13.31
C PHE A 147 -12.62 23.09 -13.32
N SER A 148 -12.71 23.71 -14.51
CA SER A 148 -13.20 25.09 -14.65
C SER A 148 -14.65 25.28 -14.25
N VAL A 149 -15.44 24.19 -14.17
CA VAL A 149 -16.86 24.21 -13.81
C VAL A 149 -17.02 23.63 -12.40
N PRO A 150 -17.34 24.45 -11.37
CA PRO A 150 -17.34 24.01 -9.95
C PRO A 150 -18.38 22.96 -9.57
N LYS A 151 -19.39 22.71 -10.42
CA LYS A 151 -20.44 21.70 -10.16
C LYS A 151 -19.94 20.25 -10.18
N TYR A 152 -18.77 19.99 -10.77
CA TYR A 152 -18.23 18.63 -10.82
C TYR A 152 -17.74 18.18 -9.44
N SER A 153 -18.09 16.96 -9.09
CA SER A 153 -17.80 16.34 -7.80
C SER A 153 -17.59 14.83 -7.94
N GLY A 154 -17.09 14.21 -6.88
CA GLY A 154 -16.93 12.77 -6.73
C GLY A 154 -15.58 12.24 -7.18
N LEU A 155 -15.12 11.22 -6.47
CA LEU A 155 -13.90 10.48 -6.76
C LEU A 155 -13.96 9.90 -8.19
N GLN A 156 -12.84 10.00 -8.90
CA GLN A 156 -12.63 9.40 -10.22
C GLN A 156 -11.40 8.49 -10.16
N VAL A 157 -11.53 7.24 -10.57
CA VAL A 157 -10.38 6.33 -10.65
C VAL A 157 -10.00 6.10 -12.11
N TYR A 158 -8.73 6.33 -12.42
CA TYR A 158 -8.09 5.94 -13.66
C TYR A 158 -7.27 4.66 -13.44
N TYR A 159 -7.20 3.80 -14.45
CA TYR A 159 -6.46 2.54 -14.39
C TYR A 159 -5.54 2.34 -15.59
N SER A 160 -4.40 1.69 -15.37
CA SER A 160 -3.51 1.29 -16.47
C SER A 160 -4.16 0.22 -17.35
N THR A 161 -4.00 0.34 -18.65
CA THR A 161 -4.46 -0.65 -19.65
C THR A 161 -3.44 -1.74 -19.90
N GLU A 162 -2.24 -1.63 -19.36
CA GLU A 162 -1.15 -2.59 -19.53
C GLU A 162 -1.31 -3.86 -18.66
N CYS A 163 -2.25 -3.81 -17.68
CA CYS A 163 -2.52 -4.90 -16.76
C CYS A 163 -4.03 -4.98 -16.46
N ASP A 164 -4.66 -6.11 -16.76
CA ASP A 164 -6.12 -6.30 -16.59
C ASP A 164 -6.57 -6.14 -15.13
N GLU A 165 -5.72 -6.52 -14.16
CA GLU A 165 -5.98 -6.38 -12.72
C GLU A 165 -6.20 -4.92 -12.30
N SER A 166 -5.61 -3.96 -13.01
CA SER A 166 -5.76 -2.52 -12.74
C SER A 166 -7.22 -2.08 -12.84
N ARG A 167 -7.96 -2.60 -13.82
CA ARG A 167 -9.38 -2.28 -13.99
C ARG A 167 -10.22 -2.82 -12.84
N PHE A 168 -10.00 -4.06 -12.41
CA PHE A 168 -10.75 -4.65 -11.30
C PHE A 168 -10.47 -3.91 -10.00
N LEU A 169 -9.20 -3.53 -9.77
CA LEU A 169 -8.81 -2.72 -8.62
C LEU A 169 -9.52 -1.35 -8.62
N ALA A 170 -9.53 -0.67 -9.76
CA ALA A 170 -10.20 0.63 -9.91
C ALA A 170 -11.70 0.55 -9.59
N GLU A 171 -12.39 -0.49 -10.08
CA GLU A 171 -13.82 -0.71 -9.81
C GLU A 171 -14.08 -0.97 -8.32
N ARG A 172 -13.26 -1.79 -7.65
CA ARG A 172 -13.40 -2.04 -6.21
C ARG A 172 -13.22 -0.75 -5.41
N ILE A 173 -12.17 0.04 -5.70
CA ILE A 173 -11.95 1.32 -5.02
C ILE A 173 -13.16 2.24 -5.20
N ARG A 174 -13.64 2.38 -6.43
CA ARG A 174 -14.82 3.21 -6.72
C ARG A 174 -16.05 2.76 -5.96
N GLU A 175 -16.36 1.46 -5.98
CA GLU A 175 -17.55 0.91 -5.30
C GLU A 175 -17.45 1.06 -3.78
N THR A 176 -16.29 0.80 -3.19
CA THR A 176 -16.07 0.93 -1.75
C THR A 176 -16.24 2.38 -1.31
N VAL A 177 -15.66 3.35 -2.05
CA VAL A 177 -15.84 4.77 -1.74
C VAL A 177 -17.28 5.23 -1.96
N LYS A 178 -17.93 4.79 -3.07
CA LYS A 178 -19.33 5.12 -3.33
C LYS A 178 -20.23 4.62 -2.20
N SER A 179 -20.10 3.38 -1.79
CA SER A 179 -20.97 2.80 -0.76
C SER A 179 -20.77 3.39 0.63
N SER A 180 -19.57 3.87 0.96
CA SER A 180 -19.19 4.24 2.33
C SER A 180 -19.12 5.75 2.56
N VAL A 181 -18.62 6.53 1.59
CA VAL A 181 -18.27 7.95 1.79
C VAL A 181 -18.94 8.88 0.78
N GLN A 182 -19.14 8.42 -0.46
CA GLN A 182 -19.68 9.25 -1.55
C GLN A 182 -20.90 8.59 -2.22
N PRO A 183 -22.04 8.38 -1.53
CA PRO A 183 -23.17 7.58 -2.05
C PRO A 183 -23.83 8.19 -3.30
N THR A 184 -23.66 9.48 -3.54
CA THR A 184 -24.18 10.17 -4.72
C THR A 184 -23.19 10.25 -5.89
N ASN A 185 -22.01 9.63 -5.75
CA ASN A 185 -21.01 9.60 -6.81
C ASN A 185 -21.41 8.64 -7.93
N GLU A 186 -21.72 9.16 -9.11
CA GLU A 186 -22.10 8.40 -10.30
C GLU A 186 -20.96 8.27 -11.34
N ARG A 187 -19.73 8.62 -10.95
CA ARG A 187 -18.57 8.48 -11.85
C ARG A 187 -18.21 7.02 -12.04
N THR A 188 -17.84 6.67 -13.27
CA THR A 188 -17.30 5.35 -13.63
C THR A 188 -15.79 5.40 -13.67
N THR A 189 -15.13 4.27 -13.52
CA THR A 189 -13.68 4.15 -13.75
C THR A 189 -13.33 4.45 -15.21
N LYS A 190 -12.10 4.85 -15.47
CA LYS A 190 -11.64 5.20 -16.82
C LYS A 190 -10.27 4.58 -17.11
N PRO A 191 -10.07 4.06 -18.33
CA PRO A 191 -8.73 3.73 -18.78
C PRO A 191 -7.88 5.01 -18.84
N ALA A 192 -6.63 4.91 -18.45
CA ALA A 192 -5.67 5.99 -18.62
C ALA A 192 -5.36 6.19 -20.10
N ASP A 193 -5.21 7.43 -20.50
CA ASP A 193 -4.64 7.80 -21.78
C ASP A 193 -3.18 8.27 -21.61
N ASN A 194 -2.52 8.60 -22.71
CA ASN A 194 -1.11 9.00 -22.73
C ASN A 194 -0.80 10.27 -21.92
N SER A 195 -1.83 11.03 -21.46
CA SER A 195 -1.62 12.19 -20.61
C SER A 195 -1.28 11.82 -19.17
N ILE A 196 -1.64 10.61 -18.73
CA ILE A 196 -1.30 10.06 -17.41
C ILE A 196 -0.04 9.20 -17.55
N TYR A 197 1.13 9.87 -17.59
CA TYR A 197 2.41 9.28 -17.93
C TYR A 197 2.71 7.96 -17.20
N ILE A 198 2.51 7.90 -15.89
CA ILE A 198 2.84 6.70 -15.10
C ILE A 198 1.93 5.54 -15.53
N LEU A 199 0.62 5.73 -15.55
CA LEU A 199 -0.33 4.65 -15.89
C LEU A 199 -0.18 4.14 -17.33
N SER A 200 0.33 4.98 -18.24
CA SER A 200 0.55 4.60 -19.65
C SER A 200 1.88 3.88 -19.89
N ASN A 201 2.75 3.79 -18.89
CA ASN A 201 4.08 3.20 -19.05
C ASN A 201 4.39 2.13 -17.99
N ILE A 202 3.53 1.93 -17.00
CA ILE A 202 3.76 1.00 -15.90
C ILE A 202 3.31 -0.42 -16.27
N SER A 203 4.12 -1.43 -15.91
CA SER A 203 3.88 -2.84 -16.24
C SER A 203 3.20 -3.64 -15.12
N VAL A 204 2.95 -3.02 -13.97
CA VAL A 204 2.30 -3.65 -12.81
C VAL A 204 0.87 -3.15 -12.64
N PRO A 205 -0.01 -3.84 -11.85
CA PRO A 205 -1.34 -3.32 -11.54
C PRO A 205 -1.27 -1.90 -10.99
N ALA A 206 -2.00 -0.96 -11.62
CA ALA A 206 -1.84 0.46 -11.32
C ALA A 206 -3.12 1.26 -11.46
N VAL A 207 -3.38 2.13 -10.49
CA VAL A 207 -4.49 3.06 -10.48
C VAL A 207 -4.02 4.47 -10.08
N LEU A 208 -4.72 5.49 -10.57
CA LEU A 208 -4.62 6.86 -10.11
C LEU A 208 -6.01 7.31 -9.62
N ILE A 209 -6.05 7.78 -8.39
CA ILE A 209 -7.28 8.16 -7.70
C ILE A 209 -7.33 9.68 -7.58
N GLU A 210 -8.25 10.29 -8.32
CA GLU A 210 -8.67 11.68 -8.14
C GLU A 210 -9.72 11.72 -7.04
N CYS A 211 -9.34 12.07 -5.82
CA CYS A 211 -10.13 11.88 -4.60
C CYS A 211 -11.34 12.80 -4.49
N GLY A 212 -11.36 13.90 -5.25
CA GLY A 212 -12.42 14.90 -5.33
C GLY A 212 -11.92 16.17 -5.99
N PHE A 213 -12.81 17.16 -6.17
CA PHE A 213 -12.53 18.37 -6.94
C PHE A 213 -12.23 19.57 -6.04
N LEU A 214 -11.02 20.13 -6.15
CA LEU A 214 -10.60 21.35 -5.45
C LEU A 214 -11.38 22.61 -5.92
N SER A 215 -12.01 22.53 -7.09
CA SER A 215 -12.88 23.58 -7.63
C SER A 215 -14.32 23.55 -7.09
N ASN A 216 -14.71 22.49 -6.36
CA ASN A 216 -16.02 22.35 -5.72
C ASN A 216 -15.89 22.67 -4.23
N GLU A 217 -16.59 23.72 -3.76
CA GLU A 217 -16.46 24.22 -2.38
C GLU A 217 -16.80 23.16 -1.31
N ALA A 218 -17.85 22.36 -1.55
CA ALA A 218 -18.24 21.30 -0.62
C ALA A 218 -17.20 20.19 -0.56
N GLU A 219 -16.65 19.77 -1.70
CA GLU A 219 -15.58 18.77 -1.73
C GLU A 219 -14.28 19.30 -1.16
N LEU A 220 -13.90 20.54 -1.46
CA LEU A 220 -12.73 21.20 -0.88
C LEU A 220 -12.81 21.20 0.65
N THR A 221 -13.99 21.56 1.19
CA THR A 221 -14.22 21.53 2.64
C THR A 221 -14.03 20.13 3.21
N ASN A 222 -14.58 19.12 2.56
CA ASN A 222 -14.40 17.70 2.95
C ASN A 222 -12.93 17.27 2.85
N LEU A 223 -12.26 17.54 1.72
CA LEU A 223 -10.87 17.16 1.47
C LEU A 223 -9.89 17.82 2.46
N LYS A 224 -10.24 19.00 3.01
CA LYS A 224 -9.48 19.67 4.09
C LYS A 224 -9.70 19.02 5.46
N SER A 225 -10.79 18.26 5.67
CA SER A 225 -11.01 17.52 6.92
C SER A 225 -10.10 16.30 6.98
N GLU A 226 -9.41 16.14 8.10
CA GLU A 226 -8.56 14.98 8.35
C GLU A 226 -9.38 13.69 8.44
N GLU A 227 -10.56 13.76 9.09
CA GLU A 227 -11.48 12.64 9.24
C GLU A 227 -11.99 12.13 7.89
N TYR A 228 -12.28 13.05 6.97
CA TYR A 228 -12.71 12.68 5.63
C TYR A 228 -11.59 12.02 4.83
N ARG A 229 -10.37 12.57 4.88
CA ARG A 229 -9.22 11.93 4.22
C ARG A 229 -8.89 10.56 4.84
N ALA A 230 -9.01 10.41 6.17
CA ALA A 230 -8.84 9.11 6.83
C ALA A 230 -9.91 8.11 6.39
N SER A 231 -11.16 8.54 6.21
CA SER A 231 -12.25 7.70 5.69
C SER A 231 -12.00 7.26 4.26
N LEU A 232 -11.53 8.17 3.38
CA LEU A 232 -11.11 7.81 2.02
C LEU A 232 -9.96 6.81 2.02
N ALA A 233 -8.92 7.05 2.85
CA ALA A 233 -7.79 6.14 2.98
C ALA A 233 -8.23 4.75 3.45
N LEU A 234 -9.19 4.66 4.39
CA LEU A 234 -9.74 3.39 4.86
C LEU A 234 -10.52 2.66 3.75
N CYS A 235 -11.28 3.37 2.93
CA CYS A 235 -11.98 2.78 1.79
C CYS A 235 -10.99 2.22 0.75
N VAL A 236 -9.93 2.98 0.42
CA VAL A 236 -8.90 2.52 -0.51
C VAL A 236 -8.17 1.30 0.08
N PHE A 237 -7.78 1.36 1.35
CA PHE A 237 -7.16 0.25 2.07
C PHE A 237 -8.02 -1.02 2.02
N SER A 238 -9.32 -0.93 2.32
CA SER A 238 -10.24 -2.08 2.25
C SER A 238 -10.27 -2.67 0.84
N ALA A 239 -10.40 -1.82 -0.18
CA ALA A 239 -10.45 -2.27 -1.57
C ALA A 239 -9.13 -2.88 -2.08
N LEU A 240 -7.99 -2.56 -1.47
CA LEU A 240 -6.69 -3.15 -1.82
C LEU A 240 -6.53 -4.58 -1.26
N LEU A 241 -7.25 -4.92 -0.17
CA LEU A 241 -7.13 -6.21 0.51
C LEU A 241 -8.18 -7.25 0.07
N ASP A 242 -9.27 -6.83 -0.58
CA ASP A 242 -10.31 -7.70 -1.15
C ASP A 242 -9.85 -8.33 -2.49
#